data_8954972c3ba6ac814d80ca666245b0bb
#
_entry.id   8954972c3ba6ac814d80ca666245b0bb
#
_cell.length_a   1.000
_cell.length_b   1.000
_cell.length_c   1.000
_cell.angle_alpha   90.00
_cell.angle_beta   90.00
_cell.angle_gamma   90.00
#
_symmetry.space_group_name_H-M   'P 1'
#
loop_
_entity.id
_entity.type
_entity.pdbx_description
1 polymer ?
#
loop_
_entity_poly.entity_id
_entity_poly.type
_entity_poly.pdbx_seq_one_letter_code
_entity_poly.pdbx_strand_id
1 'polypeptide(L)'
;MSSEKKELTNEQLLTLKTLSNYKYSQDKKKILYLISQPDLKENKSKKELYLINSDGSDAKLISTPGESIAEPNFILKGEKIAYILKGELYFMNIDGTNKKKVLCEKKEINADVEGYIFSENLDKLILVKNVKLEKLQVKTGNDVYKDCDKATNCYIADDLCYTHWNALQNQIQRPFIYDIKYDQEKDEITIDEKSEINILEKYTFECPSSPFGGMEEITLNSKGDKVYFMLKRFTGREYVVSTNIDIFEYTFGKKELLNICKGAYENLDDLVVNIYEGVDFCLSFKGQQNIIKKNVEKIYGEKTFYKKNEKGEFDFNLGYNTDPQLSPDNKMICWKSMERDGYESDITKLCVFNFETKEKFYITEGFDTFISGFCWGNDNKTIYFTAVWDAVYQIYKTDIINKKVEKITNEICNFRSVSILDDTHLLAMSCSMIKPLDLYIIDLTNNSVKQLTDINKENLENILRPKVEKRMVETFDKKSMLCWVIYPPNFDPNKKYPALLYCQGGPQSSVSQFFSARWNFFLMASHGYIVIAPNRRGLPGFGREWLEEISGDYYNCCMKDYLSEMIYPKKIM
;
A
#
# COMPACT_ATOMS: atom_id res chain seq x y z
N MET A 1 24.09 -35.05 -15.37
CA MET A 1 23.44 -35.73 -14.24
C MET A 1 22.31 -34.83 -13.80
N SER A 2 21.05 -35.25 -13.92
CA SER A 2 19.91 -34.48 -13.36
C SER A 2 20.09 -34.52 -11.86
N SER A 3 20.31 -33.35 -11.24
CA SER A 3 20.32 -33.25 -9.78
C SER A 3 18.96 -33.72 -9.26
N GLU A 4 18.98 -34.63 -8.31
CA GLU A 4 17.76 -35.12 -7.65
C GLU A 4 17.07 -33.92 -6.98
N LYS A 5 15.79 -33.68 -7.31
CA LYS A 5 15.02 -32.58 -6.72
C LYS A 5 14.78 -32.85 -5.25
N LYS A 6 14.90 -31.80 -4.44
CA LYS A 6 14.79 -31.85 -2.97
C LYS A 6 13.55 -31.09 -2.48
N GLU A 7 13.16 -31.36 -1.27
CA GLU A 7 12.13 -30.60 -0.56
C GLU A 7 12.67 -29.23 -0.10
N LEU A 8 11.80 -28.24 0.04
CA LEU A 8 12.18 -26.91 0.53
C LEU A 8 12.53 -26.98 2.03
N THR A 9 13.68 -26.45 2.42
CA THR A 9 14.10 -26.36 3.83
C THR A 9 13.87 -24.96 4.41
N ASN A 10 13.91 -24.84 5.74
CA ASN A 10 13.82 -23.56 6.45
C ASN A 10 14.92 -22.59 6.02
N GLU A 11 16.17 -23.08 5.93
CA GLU A 11 17.32 -22.28 5.54
C GLU A 11 17.17 -21.73 4.12
N GLN A 12 16.69 -22.58 3.20
CA GLN A 12 16.44 -22.17 1.82
C GLN A 12 15.34 -21.09 1.77
N LEU A 13 14.22 -21.27 2.48
CA LEU A 13 13.15 -20.28 2.53
C LEU A 13 13.67 -18.92 3.04
N LEU A 14 14.46 -18.94 4.12
CA LEU A 14 15.00 -17.72 4.74
C LEU A 14 16.07 -17.02 3.91
N THR A 15 16.63 -17.68 2.89
CA THR A 15 17.62 -17.10 1.96
C THR A 15 17.03 -16.65 0.64
N LEU A 16 15.73 -16.86 0.41
CA LEU A 16 15.08 -16.39 -0.81
C LEU A 16 15.11 -14.86 -0.90
N LYS A 17 15.45 -14.39 -2.09
CA LYS A 17 15.42 -12.97 -2.43
C LYS A 17 13.96 -12.50 -2.60
N THR A 18 13.69 -11.28 -2.20
CA THR A 18 12.35 -10.69 -2.32
C THR A 18 12.39 -9.43 -3.18
N LEU A 19 11.57 -9.40 -4.23
CA LEU A 19 11.29 -8.18 -4.99
C LEU A 19 10.43 -7.26 -4.13
N SER A 20 10.87 -6.03 -3.89
CA SER A 20 10.15 -5.11 -2.99
C SER A 20 9.50 -3.91 -3.68
N ASN A 21 10.07 -3.42 -4.76
CA ASN A 21 9.56 -2.25 -5.49
C ASN A 21 10.12 -2.22 -6.92
N TYR A 22 9.46 -1.51 -7.81
CA TYR A 22 9.95 -1.18 -9.15
C TYR A 22 9.51 0.21 -9.58
N LYS A 23 10.29 0.82 -10.48
CA LYS A 23 9.98 2.06 -11.18
C LYS A 23 10.42 1.93 -12.64
N TYR A 24 9.80 2.67 -13.53
CA TYR A 24 10.17 2.70 -14.95
C TYR A 24 10.60 4.11 -15.36
N SER A 25 11.49 4.19 -16.35
CA SER A 25 11.92 5.46 -16.94
C SER A 25 10.77 6.14 -17.69
N GLN A 26 10.85 7.46 -17.87
CA GLN A 26 9.80 8.22 -18.56
C GLN A 26 9.58 7.74 -20.00
N ASP A 27 10.65 7.33 -20.70
CA ASP A 27 10.59 6.73 -22.05
C ASP A 27 10.13 5.25 -22.05
N LYS A 28 9.84 4.69 -20.87
CA LYS A 28 9.35 3.31 -20.65
C LYS A 28 10.31 2.19 -21.11
N LYS A 29 11.57 2.51 -21.42
CA LYS A 29 12.55 1.53 -21.92
C LYS A 29 13.34 0.83 -20.83
N LYS A 30 13.40 1.41 -19.63
CA LYS A 30 14.16 0.91 -18.49
C LYS A 30 13.28 0.72 -17.27
N ILE A 31 13.57 -0.30 -16.49
CA ILE A 31 12.92 -0.61 -15.24
C ILE A 31 13.96 -0.72 -14.14
N LEU A 32 13.82 0.07 -13.07
CA LEU A 32 14.51 -0.12 -11.81
C LEU A 32 13.73 -1.10 -10.95
N TYR A 33 14.42 -1.98 -10.24
CA TYR A 33 13.77 -2.82 -9.25
C TYR A 33 14.69 -3.11 -8.06
N LEU A 34 14.10 -3.20 -6.88
CA LEU A 34 14.79 -3.48 -5.63
C LEU A 34 14.65 -4.95 -5.27
N ILE A 35 15.77 -5.58 -4.99
CA ILE A 35 15.84 -6.93 -4.42
C ILE A 35 16.30 -6.85 -2.98
N SER A 36 15.47 -7.33 -2.05
CA SER A 36 15.87 -7.55 -0.67
C SER A 36 16.54 -8.91 -0.55
N GLN A 37 17.80 -8.90 -0.16
CA GLN A 37 18.62 -10.10 0.08
C GLN A 37 18.82 -10.30 1.57
N PRO A 38 18.30 -11.40 2.17
CA PRO A 38 18.55 -11.71 3.57
C PRO A 38 20.01 -12.07 3.83
N ASP A 39 20.54 -11.59 4.95
CA ASP A 39 21.82 -11.98 5.53
C ASP A 39 21.56 -12.59 6.91
N LEU A 40 21.54 -13.93 6.97
CA LEU A 40 21.20 -14.67 8.19
C LEU A 40 22.24 -14.50 9.31
N LYS A 41 23.50 -14.23 8.97
CA LYS A 41 24.57 -14.03 9.97
C LYS A 41 24.41 -12.70 10.68
N GLU A 42 24.12 -11.65 9.91
CA GLU A 42 23.91 -10.29 10.44
C GLU A 42 22.48 -10.07 10.93
N ASN A 43 21.57 -11.03 10.71
CA ASN A 43 20.12 -10.90 10.96
C ASN A 43 19.54 -9.62 10.36
N LYS A 44 19.90 -9.32 9.13
CA LYS A 44 19.51 -8.11 8.40
C LYS A 44 19.18 -8.46 6.95
N SER A 45 18.50 -7.55 6.26
CA SER A 45 18.31 -7.61 4.82
C SER A 45 18.96 -6.40 4.15
N LYS A 46 19.61 -6.62 3.02
CA LYS A 46 20.18 -5.58 2.17
C LYS A 46 19.29 -5.39 0.96
N LYS A 47 19.00 -4.15 0.59
CA LYS A 47 18.18 -3.81 -0.57
C LYS A 47 19.08 -3.32 -1.70
N GLU A 48 19.32 -4.17 -2.66
CA GLU A 48 20.14 -3.90 -3.82
C GLU A 48 19.30 -3.43 -5.01
N LEU A 49 19.82 -2.44 -5.76
CA LEU A 49 19.13 -1.83 -6.89
C LEU A 49 19.61 -2.41 -8.21
N TYR A 50 18.67 -2.90 -8.99
CA TYR A 50 18.90 -3.46 -10.33
C TYR A 50 18.22 -2.59 -11.39
N LEU A 51 18.82 -2.62 -12.59
CA LEU A 51 18.28 -2.04 -13.81
C LEU A 51 18.09 -3.14 -14.85
N ILE A 52 16.97 -3.11 -15.57
CA ILE A 52 16.65 -4.04 -16.66
C ILE A 52 15.97 -3.28 -17.79
N ASN A 53 16.13 -3.72 -19.04
CA ASN A 53 15.34 -3.23 -20.16
C ASN A 53 13.88 -3.69 -20.03
N SER A 54 12.94 -2.93 -20.58
CA SER A 54 11.53 -3.29 -20.52
C SER A 54 11.18 -4.59 -21.26
N ASP A 55 12.03 -5.08 -22.17
CA ASP A 55 11.90 -6.38 -22.83
C ASP A 55 12.45 -7.56 -22.01
N GLY A 56 13.11 -7.29 -20.87
CA GLY A 56 13.71 -8.27 -19.98
C GLY A 56 15.20 -8.52 -20.24
N SER A 57 15.80 -7.83 -21.20
CA SER A 57 17.23 -7.95 -21.49
C SER A 57 18.09 -7.06 -20.58
N ASP A 58 19.39 -7.35 -20.51
CA ASP A 58 20.43 -6.53 -19.86
C ASP A 58 20.14 -6.23 -18.37
N ALA A 59 19.70 -7.23 -17.60
CA ALA A 59 19.51 -7.09 -16.16
C ALA A 59 20.86 -6.99 -15.44
N LYS A 60 21.06 -5.90 -14.68
CA LYS A 60 22.34 -5.66 -13.97
C LYS A 60 22.14 -4.98 -12.63
N LEU A 61 23.00 -5.31 -11.67
CA LEU A 61 23.14 -4.61 -10.40
C LEU A 61 23.80 -3.25 -10.65
N ILE A 62 23.18 -2.16 -10.15
CA ILE A 62 23.69 -0.79 -10.29
C ILE A 62 24.00 -0.11 -8.95
N SER A 63 23.52 -0.66 -7.82
CA SER A 63 24.00 -0.25 -6.50
C SER A 63 25.35 -0.88 -6.20
N THR A 64 26.09 -0.33 -5.22
CA THR A 64 27.28 -1.00 -4.68
C THR A 64 26.83 -2.26 -3.94
N PRO A 65 27.48 -3.42 -4.16
CA PRO A 65 27.13 -4.63 -3.43
C PRO A 65 27.14 -4.42 -1.92
N GLY A 66 26.05 -4.79 -1.26
CA GLY A 66 25.91 -4.65 0.19
C GLY A 66 25.44 -3.29 0.70
N GLU A 67 25.27 -2.27 -0.16
CA GLU A 67 24.52 -1.05 0.19
C GLU A 67 23.03 -1.35 0.24
N SER A 68 22.32 -0.71 1.18
CA SER A 68 20.86 -0.80 1.30
C SER A 68 20.23 0.47 0.76
N ILE A 69 19.75 0.42 -0.48
CA ILE A 69 19.08 1.51 -1.18
C ILE A 69 17.59 1.55 -0.80
N ALA A 70 17.04 2.74 -0.59
CA ALA A 70 15.61 2.95 -0.43
C ALA A 70 15.07 3.96 -1.44
N GLU A 71 13.79 3.85 -1.77
CA GLU A 71 13.01 4.74 -2.62
C GLU A 71 13.72 5.17 -3.93
N PRO A 72 14.26 4.24 -4.75
CA PRO A 72 14.88 4.63 -6.01
C PRO A 72 13.83 5.15 -6.99
N ASN A 73 14.15 6.22 -7.70
CA ASN A 73 13.29 6.77 -8.75
C ASN A 73 14.13 7.41 -9.86
N PHE A 74 13.59 7.39 -11.09
CA PHE A 74 14.20 8.13 -12.19
C PHE A 74 13.96 9.63 -12.03
N ILE A 75 14.96 10.42 -12.34
CA ILE A 75 14.91 11.89 -12.44
C ILE A 75 15.52 12.34 -13.77
N LEU A 76 15.41 13.63 -14.12
CA LEU A 76 15.91 14.18 -15.38
C LEU A 76 15.47 13.35 -16.59
N LYS A 77 14.16 13.10 -16.70
CA LYS A 77 13.56 12.34 -17.82
C LYS A 77 14.14 10.93 -18.01
N GLY A 78 14.71 10.36 -16.96
CA GLY A 78 15.29 9.02 -16.97
C GLY A 78 16.81 8.97 -17.17
N GLU A 79 17.50 10.10 -17.24
CA GLU A 79 18.96 10.15 -17.38
C GLU A 79 19.71 9.85 -16.08
N LYS A 80 19.07 10.12 -14.93
CA LYS A 80 19.61 9.92 -13.60
C LYS A 80 18.64 9.14 -12.70
N ILE A 81 19.18 8.62 -11.62
CA ILE A 81 18.45 7.91 -10.57
C ILE A 81 18.71 8.61 -9.25
N ALA A 82 17.64 9.04 -8.56
CA ALA A 82 17.71 9.47 -7.18
C ALA A 82 17.35 8.32 -6.24
N TYR A 83 17.88 8.33 -5.02
CA TYR A 83 17.65 7.29 -4.03
C TYR A 83 18.03 7.75 -2.63
N ILE A 84 17.52 7.07 -1.61
CA ILE A 84 17.91 7.28 -0.21
C ILE A 84 18.95 6.22 0.18
N LEU A 85 20.03 6.68 0.79
CA LEU A 85 21.07 5.85 1.40
C LEU A 85 21.35 6.34 2.83
N LYS A 86 21.11 5.47 3.83
CA LYS A 86 21.31 5.80 5.25
C LYS A 86 20.57 7.08 5.70
N GLY A 87 19.34 7.29 5.22
CA GLY A 87 18.52 8.46 5.54
C GLY A 87 18.96 9.76 4.85
N GLU A 88 19.81 9.70 3.84
CA GLU A 88 20.25 10.85 3.06
C GLU A 88 19.91 10.68 1.59
N LEU A 89 19.55 11.76 0.91
CA LEU A 89 19.19 11.77 -0.50
C LEU A 89 20.42 11.89 -1.40
N TYR A 90 20.55 10.94 -2.31
CA TYR A 90 21.62 10.84 -3.31
C TYR A 90 21.03 10.77 -4.72
N PHE A 91 21.88 10.98 -5.71
CA PHE A 91 21.59 10.66 -7.10
C PHE A 91 22.83 10.11 -7.82
N MET A 92 22.61 9.42 -8.93
CA MET A 92 23.67 8.79 -9.74
C MET A 92 23.27 8.72 -11.21
N ASN A 93 24.22 8.40 -12.07
CA ASN A 93 23.94 8.05 -13.45
C ASN A 93 23.11 6.76 -13.54
N ILE A 94 22.41 6.57 -14.66
CA ILE A 94 21.56 5.39 -14.89
C ILE A 94 22.35 4.06 -14.88
N ASP A 95 23.65 4.12 -15.13
CA ASP A 95 24.55 2.95 -15.08
C ASP A 95 25.10 2.65 -13.68
N GLY A 96 24.72 3.42 -12.67
CA GLY A 96 25.19 3.30 -11.29
C GLY A 96 26.49 4.04 -10.97
N THR A 97 27.05 4.77 -11.94
CA THR A 97 28.26 5.58 -11.75
C THR A 97 27.96 6.99 -11.22
N ASN A 98 29.00 7.72 -10.84
CA ASN A 98 28.93 9.12 -10.42
C ASN A 98 27.89 9.40 -9.33
N LYS A 99 27.97 8.64 -8.24
CA LYS A 99 27.10 8.80 -7.07
C LYS A 99 27.41 10.10 -6.34
N LYS A 100 26.43 10.96 -6.18
CA LYS A 100 26.53 12.26 -5.51
C LYS A 100 25.42 12.44 -4.50
N LYS A 101 25.72 13.10 -3.39
CA LYS A 101 24.73 13.53 -2.40
C LYS A 101 24.08 14.83 -2.88
N VAL A 102 22.77 14.99 -2.64
CA VAL A 102 22.08 16.26 -2.81
C VAL A 102 22.61 17.24 -1.76
N LEU A 103 23.03 18.42 -2.22
CA LEU A 103 23.73 19.41 -1.39
C LEU A 103 22.76 20.32 -0.65
N CYS A 104 23.11 20.67 0.60
CA CYS A 104 22.48 21.69 1.41
C CYS A 104 23.51 22.24 2.40
N GLU A 105 23.39 23.50 2.83
CA GLU A 105 24.28 24.11 3.82
C GLU A 105 24.05 23.49 5.19
N LYS A 106 22.80 23.36 5.60
CA LYS A 106 22.39 22.70 6.85
C LYS A 106 22.24 21.20 6.64
N LYS A 107 23.13 20.42 7.23
CA LYS A 107 23.18 18.96 7.07
C LYS A 107 21.89 18.26 7.49
N GLU A 108 21.17 18.81 8.47
CA GLU A 108 19.91 18.27 8.99
C GLU A 108 18.75 18.30 8.00
N ILE A 109 18.84 19.11 6.94
CA ILE A 109 17.80 19.12 5.87
C ILE A 109 17.85 17.82 5.08
N ASN A 110 19.05 17.39 4.66
CA ASN A 110 19.24 16.12 4.00
C ASN A 110 19.75 15.05 4.99
N ALA A 111 18.99 14.86 6.08
CA ALA A 111 19.22 13.81 7.09
C ALA A 111 17.87 13.27 7.55
N ASP A 112 17.83 11.99 7.93
CA ASP A 112 16.62 11.27 8.36
C ASP A 112 15.46 11.39 7.34
N VAL A 113 15.81 11.36 6.06
CA VAL A 113 14.87 11.40 4.95
C VAL A 113 14.21 10.03 4.81
N GLU A 114 12.87 10.00 4.92
CA GLU A 114 12.04 8.79 4.78
C GLU A 114 11.50 8.63 3.36
N GLY A 115 11.30 9.75 2.65
CA GLY A 115 10.80 9.76 1.28
C GLY A 115 11.07 11.09 0.58
N TYR A 116 10.91 11.11 -0.74
CA TYR A 116 11.10 12.31 -1.55
C TYR A 116 10.32 12.28 -2.86
N ILE A 117 10.03 13.48 -3.40
CA ILE A 117 9.50 13.66 -4.75
C ILE A 117 10.22 14.84 -5.40
N PHE A 118 10.82 14.62 -6.56
CA PHE A 118 11.31 15.69 -7.43
C PHE A 118 10.23 16.13 -8.42
N SER A 119 10.11 17.43 -8.69
CA SER A 119 9.35 17.92 -9.84
C SER A 119 10.01 17.49 -11.15
N GLU A 120 9.22 17.36 -12.21
CA GLU A 120 9.73 16.97 -13.54
C GLU A 120 10.82 17.91 -14.06
N ASN A 121 10.70 19.21 -13.75
CA ASN A 121 11.66 20.25 -14.15
C ASN A 121 12.86 20.37 -13.21
N LEU A 122 12.95 19.57 -12.14
CA LEU A 122 13.96 19.68 -11.10
C LEU A 122 14.11 21.10 -10.51
N ASP A 123 13.01 21.78 -10.27
CA ASP A 123 12.96 23.07 -9.61
C ASP A 123 12.35 23.00 -8.20
N LYS A 124 11.64 21.89 -7.88
CA LYS A 124 11.05 21.61 -6.58
C LYS A 124 11.43 20.23 -6.06
N LEU A 125 11.56 20.11 -4.75
CA LEU A 125 11.79 18.88 -4.01
C LEU A 125 10.85 18.82 -2.82
N ILE A 126 10.13 17.73 -2.68
CA ILE A 126 9.43 17.38 -1.45
C ILE A 126 10.30 16.37 -0.70
N LEU A 127 10.60 16.63 0.57
CA LEU A 127 11.24 15.69 1.49
C LEU A 127 10.24 15.30 2.57
N VAL A 128 10.06 14.01 2.79
CA VAL A 128 9.32 13.49 3.94
C VAL A 128 10.31 13.17 5.04
N LYS A 129 10.10 13.74 6.22
CA LYS A 129 11.00 13.62 7.37
C LYS A 129 10.22 13.37 8.66
N ASN A 130 10.87 12.70 9.61
CA ASN A 130 10.36 12.52 10.95
C ASN A 130 10.55 13.82 11.78
N VAL A 131 9.48 14.29 12.40
CA VAL A 131 9.46 15.45 13.28
C VAL A 131 9.09 15.02 14.69
N LYS A 132 9.91 15.34 15.66
CA LYS A 132 9.60 15.14 17.09
C LYS A 132 8.57 16.16 17.54
N LEU A 133 7.52 15.71 18.17
CA LEU A 133 6.50 16.59 18.77
C LEU A 133 6.64 16.60 20.27
N GLU A 134 6.84 17.79 20.85
CA GLU A 134 6.96 17.96 22.31
C GLU A 134 5.75 17.43 23.09
N LYS A 135 4.55 17.58 22.52
CA LYS A 135 3.30 17.11 23.14
C LYS A 135 3.10 15.58 23.11
N LEU A 136 3.84 14.87 22.25
CA LEU A 136 3.78 13.41 22.16
C LEU A 136 4.90 12.72 22.95
N GLN A 137 5.68 13.47 23.73
CA GLN A 137 6.77 12.89 24.53
C GLN A 137 6.21 11.98 25.61
N VAL A 138 6.46 10.69 25.46
CA VAL A 138 6.32 9.74 26.54
C VAL A 138 7.46 9.96 27.52
N LYS A 139 7.13 10.29 28.76
CA LYS A 139 8.11 10.45 29.84
C LYS A 139 8.49 9.07 30.36
N THR A 140 9.75 8.88 30.68
CA THR A 140 10.20 7.72 31.44
C THR A 140 10.04 7.97 32.93
N GLY A 141 10.05 6.91 33.73
CA GLY A 141 10.09 7.08 35.20
C GLY A 141 11.24 7.95 35.66
N ASN A 142 12.39 7.93 34.96
CA ASN A 142 13.54 8.78 35.23
C ASN A 142 13.29 10.27 35.00
N ASP A 143 12.47 10.63 34.02
CA ASP A 143 12.15 12.02 33.69
C ASP A 143 11.24 12.64 34.76
N VAL A 144 10.40 11.82 35.40
CA VAL A 144 9.41 12.26 36.38
C VAL A 144 9.96 12.18 37.83
N TYR A 145 10.69 11.13 38.14
CA TYR A 145 11.21 10.85 39.49
C TYR A 145 12.74 10.97 39.53
N LYS A 146 13.24 12.18 39.28
CA LYS A 146 14.68 12.49 39.18
C LYS A 146 15.48 12.15 40.42
N ASP A 147 14.83 12.09 41.58
CA ASP A 147 15.46 11.82 42.87
C ASP A 147 15.44 10.34 43.27
N CYS A 148 15.00 9.46 42.38
CA CYS A 148 15.02 8.02 42.65
C CYS A 148 16.28 7.40 42.07
N ASP A 149 17.14 6.85 42.92
CA ASP A 149 18.41 6.18 42.53
C ASP A 149 18.23 4.95 41.63
N LYS A 150 17.05 4.42 41.51
CA LYS A 150 16.72 3.29 40.61
C LYS A 150 15.39 3.55 39.93
N ALA A 151 15.49 4.06 38.75
CA ALA A 151 14.34 4.32 37.93
C ALA A 151 13.54 3.07 37.62
N THR A 152 12.26 3.22 37.67
CA THR A 152 11.33 2.22 37.14
C THR A 152 11.40 2.28 35.62
N ASN A 153 11.37 1.11 34.95
CA ASN A 153 11.24 1.03 33.49
C ASN A 153 9.81 1.35 33.03
N CYS A 154 9.11 2.27 33.73
CA CYS A 154 7.76 2.65 33.35
C CYS A 154 7.77 3.79 32.34
N TYR A 155 6.78 3.77 31.47
CA TYR A 155 6.45 4.89 30.60
C TYR A 155 5.23 5.61 31.17
N ILE A 156 5.27 6.94 31.16
CA ILE A 156 4.21 7.82 31.64
C ILE A 156 3.73 8.64 30.45
N ALA A 157 2.47 8.53 30.11
CA ALA A 157 1.84 9.25 29.02
C ALA A 157 0.51 9.85 29.50
N ASP A 158 0.28 11.10 29.16
CA ASP A 158 -0.95 11.83 29.49
C ASP A 158 -2.04 11.64 28.41
N ASP A 159 -1.68 11.07 27.25
CA ASP A 159 -2.55 10.75 26.12
C ASP A 159 -2.13 9.43 25.48
N LEU A 160 -2.86 8.95 24.45
CA LEU A 160 -2.47 7.78 23.68
C LEU A 160 -1.10 7.98 23.04
N CYS A 161 -0.14 7.17 23.47
CA CYS A 161 1.23 7.21 22.99
C CYS A 161 1.51 6.19 21.88
N TYR A 162 0.49 5.49 21.42
CA TYR A 162 0.56 4.56 20.29
C TYR A 162 -0.78 4.58 19.55
N THR A 163 -0.72 4.50 18.23
CA THR A 163 -1.90 4.48 17.36
C THR A 163 -2.13 3.11 16.77
N HIS A 164 -1.09 2.30 16.74
CA HIS A 164 -1.15 0.96 16.19
C HIS A 164 -0.18 0.02 16.90
N TRP A 165 -0.64 -1.18 17.27
CA TRP A 165 0.08 -2.17 18.06
C TRP A 165 0.67 -1.59 19.36
N ASN A 166 1.95 -1.87 19.62
CA ASN A 166 2.69 -1.42 20.81
C ASN A 166 3.83 -0.46 20.46
N ALA A 167 3.86 0.10 19.27
CA ALA A 167 4.86 1.07 18.88
C ALA A 167 4.55 2.43 19.51
N LEU A 168 5.48 2.93 20.32
CA LEU A 168 5.38 4.28 20.89
C LEU A 168 5.56 5.32 19.79
N GLN A 169 4.61 6.24 19.69
CA GLN A 169 4.67 7.34 18.74
C GLN A 169 5.28 8.55 19.41
N ASN A 170 6.56 8.81 19.16
CA ASN A 170 7.29 9.97 19.64
C ASN A 170 7.68 10.97 18.54
N GLN A 171 7.34 10.65 17.31
CA GLN A 171 7.57 11.45 16.12
C GLN A 171 6.50 11.17 15.08
N ILE A 172 6.28 12.11 14.17
CA ILE A 172 5.36 12.03 13.05
C ILE A 172 6.07 12.35 11.75
N GLN A 173 5.58 11.83 10.63
CA GLN A 173 6.10 12.16 9.31
C GLN A 173 5.45 13.43 8.77
N ARG A 174 6.24 14.28 8.09
CA ARG A 174 5.76 15.50 7.43
C ARG A 174 6.46 15.75 6.10
N PRO A 175 5.73 16.25 5.09
CA PRO A 175 6.32 16.73 3.85
C PRO A 175 6.84 18.16 4.03
N PHE A 176 8.07 18.39 3.60
CA PHE A 176 8.73 19.69 3.48
C PHE A 176 8.99 19.97 2.00
N ILE A 177 8.65 21.15 1.53
CA ILE A 177 8.82 21.56 0.14
C ILE A 177 9.98 22.55 0.07
N TYR A 178 10.87 22.34 -0.89
CA TYR A 178 12.03 23.18 -1.14
C TYR A 178 12.14 23.54 -2.61
N ASP A 179 12.67 24.72 -2.91
CA ASP A 179 13.24 25.05 -4.20
C ASP A 179 14.60 24.37 -4.33
N ILE A 180 14.90 23.87 -5.53
CA ILE A 180 16.19 23.26 -5.84
C ILE A 180 16.76 23.79 -7.13
N LYS A 181 18.07 23.64 -7.28
CA LYS A 181 18.78 23.98 -8.52
C LYS A 181 19.65 22.81 -8.95
N TYR A 182 19.55 22.41 -10.21
CA TYR A 182 20.47 21.51 -10.85
C TYR A 182 21.50 22.28 -11.70
N ASP A 183 22.77 22.14 -11.34
CA ASP A 183 23.91 22.67 -12.09
C ASP A 183 24.45 21.58 -13.01
N GLN A 184 24.17 21.68 -14.31
CA GLN A 184 24.57 20.68 -15.31
C GLN A 184 26.11 20.59 -15.48
N GLU A 185 26.83 21.70 -15.34
CA GLU A 185 28.30 21.69 -15.54
C GLU A 185 29.02 20.95 -14.41
N LYS A 186 28.53 21.15 -13.18
CA LYS A 186 29.07 20.47 -12.00
C LYS A 186 28.41 19.13 -11.73
N ASP A 187 27.29 18.87 -12.39
CA ASP A 187 26.40 17.75 -12.11
C ASP A 187 26.01 17.71 -10.62
N GLU A 188 25.47 18.81 -10.10
CA GLU A 188 25.14 18.98 -8.68
C GLU A 188 23.68 19.43 -8.50
N ILE A 189 22.96 18.84 -7.53
CA ILE A 189 21.64 19.28 -7.08
C ILE A 189 21.81 19.95 -5.72
N THR A 190 21.33 21.21 -5.61
CA THR A 190 21.42 22.00 -4.38
C THR A 190 20.03 22.42 -3.92
N ILE A 191 19.75 22.27 -2.61
CA ILE A 191 18.51 22.70 -1.94
C ILE A 191 18.65 24.16 -1.52
N ASP A 192 17.67 25.01 -1.86
CA ASP A 192 17.55 26.35 -1.26
C ASP A 192 16.81 26.26 0.07
N GLU A 193 17.55 26.34 1.15
CA GLU A 193 17.04 26.21 2.51
C GLU A 193 16.06 27.32 2.92
N LYS A 194 16.17 28.50 2.30
CA LYS A 194 15.30 29.65 2.59
C LYS A 194 13.91 29.51 1.99
N SER A 195 13.74 28.58 1.07
CA SER A 195 12.47 28.30 0.40
C SER A 195 11.59 27.31 1.14
N GLU A 196 12.01 26.80 2.31
CA GLU A 196 11.28 25.78 3.07
C GLU A 196 9.82 26.14 3.31
N ILE A 197 8.93 25.23 2.91
CA ILE A 197 7.50 25.30 3.20
C ILE A 197 7.13 24.02 3.99
N ASN A 198 6.70 24.20 5.24
CA ASN A 198 6.10 23.16 6.06
C ASN A 198 4.59 23.41 6.12
N ILE A 199 3.80 22.69 5.31
CA ILE A 199 2.35 22.88 5.22
C ILE A 199 1.67 22.60 6.58
N LEU A 200 2.22 21.68 7.37
CA LEU A 200 1.63 21.19 8.62
C LEU A 200 2.31 21.76 9.87
N GLU A 201 3.08 22.85 9.76
CA GLU A 201 3.88 23.40 10.87
C GLU A 201 3.08 23.64 12.15
N LYS A 202 1.85 24.15 12.01
CA LYS A 202 0.98 24.50 13.15
C LYS A 202 0.24 23.32 13.78
N TYR A 203 0.33 22.13 13.19
CA TYR A 203 -0.50 20.98 13.56
C TYR A 203 0.34 19.80 14.05
N THR A 204 -0.32 18.91 14.77
CA THR A 204 0.23 17.61 15.16
C THR A 204 -0.17 16.49 14.19
N PHE A 205 -0.73 16.83 13.02
CA PHE A 205 -1.10 15.87 12.00
C PHE A 205 0.11 15.35 11.25
N GLU A 206 0.03 14.12 10.79
CA GLU A 206 1.06 13.45 10.02
C GLU A 206 0.65 13.22 8.54
N CYS A 207 1.62 13.22 7.69
CA CYS A 207 1.53 12.80 6.30
C CYS A 207 2.95 12.45 5.80
N PRO A 208 3.20 11.23 5.34
CA PRO A 208 2.33 10.05 5.32
C PRO A 208 1.89 9.54 6.68
N SER A 209 0.81 8.73 6.68
CA SER A 209 0.19 8.19 7.90
C SER A 209 0.89 6.93 8.38
N SER A 210 1.61 6.99 9.48
CA SER A 210 2.25 5.80 10.06
C SER A 210 1.21 4.84 10.69
N PRO A 211 1.46 3.52 10.66
CA PRO A 211 2.61 2.81 10.09
C PRO A 211 2.37 2.28 8.67
N PHE A 212 1.21 2.52 8.05
CA PHE A 212 0.81 1.90 6.79
C PHE A 212 0.92 2.81 5.58
N GLY A 213 0.99 4.13 5.78
CA GLY A 213 1.15 5.10 4.72
C GLY A 213 2.61 5.26 4.28
N GLY A 214 2.80 5.73 3.06
CA GLY A 214 4.10 5.98 2.44
C GLY A 214 4.00 7.04 1.35
N MET A 215 4.96 7.04 0.43
CA MET A 215 5.01 8.05 -0.64
C MET A 215 3.82 8.01 -1.61
N GLU A 216 3.03 6.95 -1.63
CA GLU A 216 1.76 6.86 -2.37
C GLU A 216 0.68 7.83 -1.85
N GLU A 217 0.84 8.36 -0.64
CA GLU A 217 -0.08 9.35 -0.05
C GLU A 217 0.15 10.77 -0.55
N ILE A 218 1.25 11.00 -1.28
CA ILE A 218 1.65 12.33 -1.75
C ILE A 218 1.91 12.28 -3.26
N THR A 219 1.34 13.21 -4.01
CA THR A 219 1.64 13.37 -5.43
C THR A 219 1.82 14.84 -5.80
N LEU A 220 2.73 15.12 -6.74
CA LEU A 220 3.03 16.44 -7.25
C LEU A 220 2.52 16.52 -8.69
N ASN A 221 1.93 17.67 -9.09
CA ASN A 221 1.56 17.85 -10.49
C ASN A 221 2.80 18.06 -11.37
N SER A 222 2.65 17.84 -12.68
CA SER A 222 3.76 17.96 -13.65
C SER A 222 4.37 19.36 -13.73
N LYS A 223 3.59 20.41 -13.41
CA LYS A 223 4.08 21.79 -13.34
C LYS A 223 4.93 22.09 -12.11
N GLY A 224 4.87 21.24 -11.06
CA GLY A 224 5.58 21.45 -9.81
C GLY A 224 5.04 22.62 -8.97
N ASP A 225 3.79 23.06 -9.16
CA ASP A 225 3.18 24.17 -8.44
C ASP A 225 2.05 23.75 -7.47
N LYS A 226 1.68 22.46 -7.47
CA LYS A 226 0.65 21.90 -6.62
C LYS A 226 1.05 20.53 -6.08
N VAL A 227 0.83 20.32 -4.79
CA VAL A 227 0.93 19.01 -4.15
C VAL A 227 -0.45 18.54 -3.70
N TYR A 228 -0.69 17.24 -3.88
CA TYR A 228 -1.87 16.53 -3.41
C TYR A 228 -1.43 15.54 -2.34
N PHE A 229 -2.10 15.54 -1.21
CA PHE A 229 -1.71 14.72 -0.08
C PHE A 229 -2.91 14.29 0.76
N MET A 230 -2.75 13.17 1.41
CA MET A 230 -3.74 12.66 2.35
C MET A 230 -3.51 13.29 3.72
N LEU A 231 -4.60 13.51 4.47
CA LEU A 231 -4.50 14.02 5.84
C LEU A 231 -5.61 13.46 6.72
N LYS A 232 -5.20 12.83 7.82
CA LYS A 232 -6.06 12.43 8.93
C LYS A 232 -5.97 13.51 10.02
N ARG A 233 -7.05 14.27 10.19
CA ARG A 233 -7.07 15.51 11.00
C ARG A 233 -7.54 15.29 12.44
N PHE A 234 -7.10 14.19 13.03
CA PHE A 234 -7.47 13.82 14.38
C PHE A 234 -6.23 13.59 15.23
N THR A 235 -6.41 13.69 16.54
CA THR A 235 -5.39 13.39 17.54
C THR A 235 -6.02 12.56 18.66
N GLY A 236 -5.19 11.95 19.51
CA GLY A 236 -5.68 11.19 20.65
C GLY A 236 -6.63 10.05 20.27
N ARG A 237 -7.76 9.95 20.98
CA ARG A 237 -8.72 8.86 20.80
C ARG A 237 -9.42 8.87 19.44
N GLU A 238 -9.76 10.05 18.93
CA GLU A 238 -10.42 10.22 17.64
C GLU A 238 -9.55 9.68 16.51
N TYR A 239 -8.22 9.88 16.59
CA TYR A 239 -7.28 9.33 15.62
C TYR A 239 -7.34 7.81 15.54
N VAL A 240 -7.47 7.13 16.69
CA VAL A 240 -7.47 5.66 16.75
C VAL A 240 -8.76 5.06 16.21
N VAL A 241 -9.91 5.68 16.49
CA VAL A 241 -11.23 5.11 16.16
C VAL A 241 -11.74 5.50 14.77
N SER A 242 -11.24 6.59 14.19
CA SER A 242 -11.67 7.07 12.89
C SER A 242 -10.85 6.45 11.75
N THR A 243 -11.51 6.23 10.61
CA THR A 243 -10.88 5.97 9.32
C THR A 243 -11.05 7.15 8.35
N ASN A 244 -11.56 8.29 8.83
CA ASN A 244 -11.79 9.45 7.98
C ASN A 244 -10.49 10.14 7.61
N ILE A 245 -10.08 9.95 6.36
CA ILE A 245 -8.93 10.59 5.73
C ILE A 245 -9.45 11.33 4.51
N ASP A 246 -9.04 12.59 4.35
CA ASP A 246 -9.37 13.40 3.18
C ASP A 246 -8.12 13.67 2.34
N ILE A 247 -8.32 13.95 1.05
CA ILE A 247 -7.29 14.34 0.10
C ILE A 247 -7.36 15.85 -0.10
N PHE A 248 -6.22 16.50 0.01
CA PHE A 248 -6.07 17.94 -0.13
C PHE A 248 -5.18 18.31 -1.31
N GLU A 249 -5.56 19.39 -2.02
CA GLU A 249 -4.69 20.11 -2.94
C GLU A 249 -4.12 21.33 -2.22
N TYR A 250 -2.82 21.47 -2.19
CA TYR A 250 -2.13 22.70 -1.79
C TYR A 250 -1.45 23.32 -3.01
N THR A 251 -1.82 24.56 -3.35
CA THR A 251 -1.13 25.36 -4.34
C THR A 251 -0.03 26.18 -3.64
N PHE A 252 1.21 26.08 -4.09
CA PHE A 252 2.33 26.71 -3.43
C PHE A 252 2.14 28.23 -3.29
N GLY A 253 2.43 28.73 -2.06
CA GLY A 253 2.28 30.13 -1.70
C GLY A 253 0.86 30.60 -1.38
N LYS A 254 -0.17 29.73 -1.48
CA LYS A 254 -1.54 30.07 -1.07
C LYS A 254 -1.80 29.63 0.38
N LYS A 255 -2.74 30.33 1.03
CA LYS A 255 -3.20 29.98 2.39
C LYS A 255 -4.45 29.09 2.41
N GLU A 256 -4.94 28.69 1.25
CA GLU A 256 -6.13 27.86 1.12
C GLU A 256 -5.76 26.48 0.62
N LEU A 257 -6.38 25.46 1.20
CA LEU A 257 -6.38 24.08 0.73
C LEU A 257 -7.73 23.77 0.08
N LEU A 258 -7.72 23.04 -1.02
CA LEU A 258 -8.93 22.42 -1.53
C LEU A 258 -9.06 21.02 -0.94
N ASN A 259 -10.07 20.79 -0.08
CA ASN A 259 -10.47 19.46 0.31
C ASN A 259 -11.24 18.81 -0.84
N ILE A 260 -10.58 17.93 -1.57
CA ILE A 260 -11.15 17.27 -2.77
C ILE A 260 -12.31 16.35 -2.38
N CYS A 261 -12.20 15.65 -1.26
CA CYS A 261 -13.24 14.71 -0.83
C CYS A 261 -14.55 15.39 -0.44
N LYS A 262 -14.48 16.62 0.06
CA LYS A 262 -15.65 17.41 0.50
C LYS A 262 -16.05 18.51 -0.48
N GLY A 263 -15.26 18.77 -1.51
CA GLY A 263 -15.52 19.82 -2.50
C GLY A 263 -15.56 21.23 -1.90
N ALA A 264 -14.67 21.52 -0.97
CA ALA A 264 -14.65 22.77 -0.22
C ALA A 264 -13.23 23.32 -0.05
N TYR A 265 -13.10 24.65 -0.05
CA TYR A 265 -11.86 25.32 0.32
C TYR A 265 -11.80 25.49 1.84
N GLU A 266 -10.64 25.24 2.41
CA GLU A 266 -10.35 25.39 3.83
C GLU A 266 -9.15 26.31 4.03
N ASN A 267 -9.18 27.12 5.10
CA ASN A 267 -8.03 27.93 5.45
C ASN A 267 -6.96 27.06 6.09
N LEU A 268 -5.72 27.17 5.58
CA LEU A 268 -4.56 26.45 6.14
C LEU A 268 -4.32 26.76 7.62
N ASP A 269 -4.72 27.94 8.09
CA ASP A 269 -4.56 28.34 9.48
C ASP A 269 -5.65 27.78 10.43
N ASP A 270 -6.68 27.10 9.88
CA ASP A 270 -7.82 26.55 10.65
C ASP A 270 -8.33 25.25 10.03
N LEU A 271 -7.54 24.18 10.19
CA LEU A 271 -7.85 22.84 9.68
C LEU A 271 -8.56 21.93 10.71
N VAL A 272 -8.91 22.46 11.85
CA VAL A 272 -9.54 21.64 12.91
C VAL A 272 -10.99 21.40 12.59
N VAL A 273 -11.37 20.11 12.51
CA VAL A 273 -12.74 19.67 12.26
C VAL A 273 -13.23 18.81 13.42
N ASN A 274 -14.21 19.32 14.18
CA ASN A 274 -14.87 18.55 15.23
C ASN A 274 -16.07 17.79 14.65
N ILE A 275 -15.84 16.63 14.04
CA ILE A 275 -16.91 15.79 13.47
C ILE A 275 -17.49 14.80 14.47
N TYR A 276 -16.89 14.70 15.66
CA TYR A 276 -17.32 13.74 16.70
C TYR A 276 -18.14 14.37 17.82
N GLU A 277 -18.57 15.62 17.68
CA GLU A 277 -19.46 16.24 18.64
C GLU A 277 -20.74 15.40 18.81
N GLY A 278 -21.04 14.96 20.03
CA GLY A 278 -22.20 14.13 20.36
C GLY A 278 -22.11 12.66 19.89
N VAL A 279 -20.96 12.20 19.43
CA VAL A 279 -20.74 10.79 19.12
C VAL A 279 -20.48 10.02 20.41
N ASP A 280 -21.36 9.07 20.71
CA ASP A 280 -21.16 8.12 21.82
C ASP A 280 -20.56 6.82 21.26
N PHE A 281 -19.28 6.59 21.54
CA PHE A 281 -18.55 5.38 21.10
C PHE A 281 -19.06 4.08 21.74
N CYS A 282 -20.03 4.16 22.67
CA CYS A 282 -20.73 2.99 23.21
C CYS A 282 -22.00 2.63 22.41
N LEU A 283 -22.44 3.49 21.48
CA LEU A 283 -23.59 3.22 20.64
C LEU A 283 -23.26 2.21 19.52
N SER A 284 -24.33 1.66 18.92
CA SER A 284 -24.17 0.80 17.75
C SER A 284 -23.50 1.57 16.60
N PHE A 285 -22.66 0.87 15.83
CA PHE A 285 -21.96 1.41 14.66
C PHE A 285 -22.87 2.20 13.71
N LYS A 286 -24.08 1.69 13.44
CA LYS A 286 -25.06 2.35 12.56
C LYS A 286 -25.54 3.72 13.10
N GLY A 287 -25.72 3.83 14.42
CA GLY A 287 -26.09 5.09 15.07
C GLY A 287 -24.97 6.13 14.97
N GLN A 288 -23.72 5.71 15.17
CA GLN A 288 -22.55 6.57 15.07
C GLN A 288 -22.39 7.16 13.66
N GLN A 289 -22.51 6.35 12.61
CA GLN A 289 -22.39 6.82 11.22
C GLN A 289 -23.37 7.95 10.89
N ASN A 290 -24.61 7.86 11.39
CA ASN A 290 -25.62 8.89 11.16
C ASN A 290 -25.26 10.22 11.84
N ILE A 291 -24.69 10.19 13.05
CA ILE A 291 -24.26 11.39 13.78
C ILE A 291 -23.07 12.02 13.06
N ILE A 292 -22.05 11.24 12.71
CA ILE A 292 -20.86 11.70 11.98
C ILE A 292 -21.28 12.34 10.65
N LYS A 293 -22.16 11.68 9.88
CA LYS A 293 -22.67 12.21 8.60
C LYS A 293 -23.33 13.57 8.77
N LYS A 294 -24.20 13.73 9.76
CA LYS A 294 -24.85 15.01 10.07
C LYS A 294 -23.85 16.10 10.46
N ASN A 295 -22.84 15.76 11.24
CA ASN A 295 -21.80 16.70 11.64
C ASN A 295 -20.96 17.15 10.44
N VAL A 296 -20.58 16.23 9.54
CA VAL A 296 -19.88 16.57 8.31
C VAL A 296 -20.73 17.47 7.41
N GLU A 297 -22.05 17.19 7.27
CA GLU A 297 -22.97 18.06 6.54
C GLU A 297 -23.10 19.46 7.17
N LYS A 298 -23.11 19.56 8.50
CA LYS A 298 -23.12 20.85 9.23
C LYS A 298 -21.86 21.67 8.95
N ILE A 299 -20.70 21.03 8.83
CA ILE A 299 -19.42 21.69 8.62
C ILE A 299 -19.23 22.13 7.17
N TYR A 300 -19.58 21.28 6.22
CA TYR A 300 -19.24 21.46 4.80
C TYR A 300 -20.45 21.79 3.91
N GLY A 301 -21.69 21.49 4.35
CA GLY A 301 -22.88 21.58 3.50
C GLY A 301 -23.12 22.94 2.84
N GLU A 302 -22.80 24.05 3.52
CA GLU A 302 -22.89 25.40 2.96
C GLU A 302 -21.61 25.84 2.21
N LYS A 303 -20.50 25.17 2.45
CA LYS A 303 -19.17 25.50 1.88
C LYS A 303 -18.85 24.69 0.63
N THR A 304 -19.48 23.52 0.49
CA THR A 304 -19.20 22.60 -0.61
C THR A 304 -19.79 23.09 -1.93
N PHE A 305 -19.04 22.95 -3.00
CA PHE A 305 -19.55 23.13 -4.36
C PHE A 305 -20.18 21.84 -4.94
N TYR A 306 -20.15 20.71 -4.20
CA TYR A 306 -20.82 19.49 -4.63
C TYR A 306 -22.34 19.62 -4.54
N LYS A 307 -23.03 19.00 -5.49
CA LYS A 307 -24.50 18.95 -5.53
C LYS A 307 -24.99 17.80 -4.67
N LYS A 308 -26.17 17.99 -4.08
CA LYS A 308 -26.91 16.90 -3.45
C LYS A 308 -27.39 15.89 -4.50
N ASN A 309 -27.42 14.63 -4.12
CA ASN A 309 -28.00 13.56 -4.93
C ASN A 309 -29.53 13.69 -5.04
N GLU A 310 -30.19 12.80 -5.78
CA GLU A 310 -31.65 12.78 -5.94
C GLU A 310 -32.43 12.63 -4.63
N LYS A 311 -31.78 12.09 -3.58
CA LYS A 311 -32.33 11.96 -2.23
C LYS A 311 -32.17 13.22 -1.36
N GLY A 312 -31.55 14.27 -1.91
CA GLY A 312 -31.27 15.51 -1.18
C GLY A 312 -30.08 15.43 -0.22
N GLU A 313 -29.20 14.44 -0.36
CA GLU A 313 -28.04 14.18 0.49
C GLU A 313 -26.73 14.50 -0.26
N PHE A 314 -25.71 14.95 0.49
CA PHE A 314 -24.35 15.02 -0.05
C PHE A 314 -23.67 13.65 -0.01
N ASP A 315 -22.94 13.33 -1.07
CA ASP A 315 -22.11 12.12 -1.15
C ASP A 315 -20.72 12.41 -0.54
N PHE A 316 -20.68 12.59 0.78
CA PHE A 316 -19.45 12.72 1.54
C PHE A 316 -18.99 11.36 2.03
N ASN A 317 -17.86 10.89 1.52
CA ASN A 317 -17.18 9.74 2.09
C ASN A 317 -16.67 10.06 3.48
N LEU A 318 -16.88 9.14 4.40
CA LEU A 318 -16.49 9.26 5.80
C LEU A 318 -15.37 8.28 6.19
N GLY A 319 -15.02 7.33 5.30
CA GLY A 319 -13.96 6.35 5.49
C GLY A 319 -12.62 6.78 4.89
N TYR A 320 -11.78 5.80 4.62
CA TYR A 320 -10.49 6.01 3.97
C TYR A 320 -10.65 6.59 2.56
N ASN A 321 -9.88 7.64 2.25
CA ASN A 321 -9.61 8.13 0.91
C ASN A 321 -8.09 8.11 0.72
N THR A 322 -7.58 7.17 -0.08
CA THR A 322 -6.15 6.84 -0.14
C THR A 322 -5.62 6.75 -1.57
N ASP A 323 -4.29 6.82 -1.73
CA ASP A 323 -3.56 6.69 -2.99
C ASP A 323 -4.02 7.69 -4.07
N PRO A 324 -3.91 9.00 -3.87
CA PRO A 324 -4.27 9.99 -4.87
C PRO A 324 -3.32 9.93 -6.07
N GLN A 325 -3.85 9.77 -7.28
CA GLN A 325 -3.08 9.76 -8.52
C GLN A 325 -3.70 10.70 -9.55
N LEU A 326 -2.89 11.60 -10.07
CA LEU A 326 -3.29 12.49 -11.17
C LEU A 326 -3.39 11.73 -12.48
N SER A 327 -4.35 12.12 -13.34
CA SER A 327 -4.34 11.72 -14.75
C SER A 327 -3.08 12.24 -15.43
N PRO A 328 -2.58 11.60 -16.52
CA PRO A 328 -1.39 12.07 -17.24
C PRO A 328 -1.43 13.53 -17.66
N ASP A 329 -2.61 14.07 -18.00
CA ASP A 329 -2.81 15.48 -18.35
C ASP A 329 -3.04 16.42 -17.16
N ASN A 330 -3.04 15.88 -15.92
CA ASN A 330 -3.31 16.59 -14.67
C ASN A 330 -4.69 17.28 -14.56
N LYS A 331 -5.67 16.89 -15.38
CA LYS A 331 -7.02 17.45 -15.32
C LYS A 331 -7.95 16.72 -14.36
N MET A 332 -7.57 15.52 -13.95
CA MET A 332 -8.33 14.69 -13.02
C MET A 332 -7.42 14.08 -11.97
N ILE A 333 -8.00 13.71 -10.84
CA ILE A 333 -7.37 12.92 -9.81
C ILE A 333 -8.27 11.74 -9.48
N CYS A 334 -7.68 10.55 -9.34
CA CYS A 334 -8.35 9.34 -8.91
C CYS A 334 -7.78 8.88 -7.58
N TRP A 335 -8.61 8.25 -6.75
CA TRP A 335 -8.19 7.68 -5.47
C TRP A 335 -9.04 6.48 -5.08
N LYS A 336 -8.55 5.69 -4.14
CA LYS A 336 -9.32 4.63 -3.48
C LYS A 336 -10.18 5.25 -2.37
N SER A 337 -11.44 4.85 -2.28
CA SER A 337 -12.41 5.47 -1.40
C SER A 337 -13.28 4.44 -0.70
N MET A 338 -13.41 4.54 0.63
CA MET A 338 -14.34 3.79 1.46
C MET A 338 -15.42 4.72 1.99
N GLU A 339 -16.62 4.19 2.23
CA GLU A 339 -17.78 5.00 2.56
C GLU A 339 -17.89 5.31 4.06
N ARG A 340 -17.62 4.31 4.92
CA ARG A 340 -17.96 4.36 6.35
C ARG A 340 -16.76 4.70 7.22
N ASP A 341 -16.92 5.62 8.16
CA ASP A 341 -15.91 5.93 9.17
C ASP A 341 -15.83 4.82 10.23
N GLY A 342 -14.60 4.50 10.66
CA GLY A 342 -14.32 3.49 11.67
C GLY A 342 -14.56 2.04 11.23
N TYR A 343 -14.77 1.78 9.94
CA TYR A 343 -15.04 0.44 9.42
C TYR A 343 -14.03 0.03 8.34
N GLU A 344 -12.91 -0.52 8.76
CA GLU A 344 -11.80 -0.91 7.87
C GLU A 344 -12.14 -2.05 6.90
N SER A 345 -13.21 -2.80 7.16
CA SER A 345 -13.72 -3.86 6.27
C SER A 345 -14.66 -3.35 5.17
N ASP A 346 -14.75 -2.02 4.97
CA ASP A 346 -15.61 -1.47 3.91
C ASP A 346 -15.04 -1.74 2.52
N ILE A 347 -15.92 -1.79 1.51
CA ILE A 347 -15.50 -1.99 0.13
C ILE A 347 -14.79 -0.75 -0.39
N THR A 348 -13.67 -0.97 -1.05
CA THR A 348 -12.88 0.08 -1.67
C THR A 348 -13.34 0.32 -3.10
N LYS A 349 -13.78 1.53 -3.41
CA LYS A 349 -14.17 1.99 -4.75
C LYS A 349 -13.13 2.95 -5.33
N LEU A 350 -13.06 3.08 -6.65
CA LEU A 350 -12.30 4.15 -7.30
C LEU A 350 -13.20 5.37 -7.50
N CYS A 351 -12.73 6.49 -6.98
CA CYS A 351 -13.38 7.79 -7.08
C CYS A 351 -12.53 8.75 -7.90
N VAL A 352 -13.16 9.53 -8.77
CA VAL A 352 -12.50 10.52 -9.64
C VAL A 352 -13.06 11.90 -9.36
N PHE A 353 -12.19 12.90 -9.34
CA PHE A 353 -12.55 14.31 -9.33
C PHE A 353 -11.97 15.00 -10.57
N ASN A 354 -12.81 15.72 -11.28
CA ASN A 354 -12.42 16.53 -12.44
C ASN A 354 -12.22 17.99 -12.01
N PHE A 355 -11.00 18.52 -12.19
CA PHE A 355 -10.65 19.88 -11.78
C PHE A 355 -11.33 20.98 -12.60
N GLU A 356 -11.73 20.70 -13.85
CA GLU A 356 -12.40 21.66 -14.74
C GLU A 356 -13.90 21.74 -14.42
N THR A 357 -14.58 20.59 -14.36
CA THR A 357 -16.04 20.55 -14.12
C THR A 357 -16.41 20.61 -12.65
N LYS A 358 -15.46 20.39 -11.73
CA LYS A 358 -15.66 20.27 -10.28
C LYS A 358 -16.59 19.13 -9.89
N GLU A 359 -16.66 18.10 -10.71
CA GLU A 359 -17.50 16.93 -10.46
C GLU A 359 -16.68 15.80 -9.84
N LYS A 360 -17.27 15.15 -8.82
CA LYS A 360 -16.79 13.92 -8.20
C LYS A 360 -17.71 12.78 -8.59
N PHE A 361 -17.14 11.64 -8.99
CA PHE A 361 -17.93 10.46 -9.37
C PHE A 361 -17.14 9.16 -9.17
N TYR A 362 -17.87 8.07 -8.90
CA TYR A 362 -17.30 6.72 -8.81
C TYR A 362 -17.30 6.04 -10.17
N ILE A 363 -16.25 5.25 -10.43
CA ILE A 363 -16.06 4.51 -11.69
C ILE A 363 -16.11 2.99 -11.53
N THR A 364 -16.23 2.51 -10.28
CA THR A 364 -16.36 1.08 -9.95
C THR A 364 -17.61 0.80 -9.12
N GLU A 365 -18.67 1.60 -9.32
CA GLU A 365 -19.94 1.37 -8.64
C GLU A 365 -20.51 0.00 -9.03
N GLY A 366 -20.96 -0.77 -8.03
CA GLY A 366 -21.45 -2.14 -8.24
C GLY A 366 -20.36 -3.22 -8.36
N PHE A 367 -19.07 -2.87 -8.35
CA PHE A 367 -17.98 -3.84 -8.27
C PHE A 367 -17.72 -4.21 -6.80
N ASP A 368 -18.24 -5.37 -6.39
CA ASP A 368 -18.44 -5.76 -5.00
C ASP A 368 -17.21 -6.43 -4.37
N THR A 369 -16.04 -5.79 -4.45
CA THR A 369 -14.81 -6.29 -3.81
C THR A 369 -13.77 -5.20 -3.56
N PHE A 370 -12.65 -5.58 -2.90
CA PHE A 370 -11.53 -4.70 -2.58
C PHE A 370 -10.66 -4.41 -3.79
N ILE A 371 -10.41 -3.13 -4.05
CA ILE A 371 -9.40 -2.65 -4.99
C ILE A 371 -8.12 -2.39 -4.19
N SER A 372 -7.02 -3.03 -4.60
CA SER A 372 -5.73 -2.96 -3.89
C SER A 372 -4.85 -1.82 -4.38
N GLY A 373 -4.62 -1.73 -5.69
CA GLY A 373 -3.83 -0.67 -6.31
C GLY A 373 -4.33 -0.38 -7.73
N PHE A 374 -4.00 0.78 -8.28
CA PHE A 374 -4.44 1.17 -9.62
C PHE A 374 -3.40 2.05 -10.32
N CYS A 375 -3.56 2.25 -11.61
CA CYS A 375 -2.85 3.25 -12.41
C CYS A 375 -3.72 3.78 -13.55
N TRP A 376 -3.45 5.01 -13.97
CA TRP A 376 -4.05 5.59 -15.17
C TRP A 376 -3.44 5.01 -16.44
N GLY A 377 -4.26 4.83 -17.48
CA GLY A 377 -3.81 4.66 -18.85
C GLY A 377 -3.32 5.97 -19.44
N ASN A 378 -2.50 5.90 -20.49
CA ASN A 378 -1.97 7.10 -21.18
C ASN A 378 -3.07 7.93 -21.89
N ASP A 379 -4.27 7.37 -22.07
CA ASP A 379 -5.42 7.98 -22.71
C ASP A 379 -6.21 8.96 -21.83
N ASN A 380 -5.82 9.15 -20.57
CA ASN A 380 -6.53 9.94 -19.54
C ASN A 380 -7.98 9.47 -19.25
N LYS A 381 -8.33 8.25 -19.62
CA LYS A 381 -9.70 7.73 -19.49
C LYS A 381 -9.73 6.35 -18.85
N THR A 382 -8.86 5.46 -19.27
CA THR A 382 -8.78 4.09 -18.78
C THR A 382 -8.03 4.05 -17.47
N ILE A 383 -8.52 3.25 -16.52
CA ILE A 383 -7.84 2.95 -15.26
C ILE A 383 -7.70 1.43 -15.16
N TYR A 384 -6.47 0.98 -14.95
CA TYR A 384 -6.13 -0.40 -14.65
C TYR A 384 -5.96 -0.56 -13.15
N PHE A 385 -6.45 -1.68 -12.58
CA PHE A 385 -6.38 -1.88 -11.14
C PHE A 385 -6.30 -3.36 -10.78
N THR A 386 -5.77 -3.65 -9.59
CA THR A 386 -5.75 -4.98 -9.00
C THR A 386 -6.86 -5.11 -7.97
N ALA A 387 -7.59 -6.22 -8.03
CA ALA A 387 -8.64 -6.52 -7.05
C ALA A 387 -8.69 -8.02 -6.75
N VAL A 388 -9.15 -8.35 -5.54
CA VAL A 388 -9.32 -9.73 -5.11
C VAL A 388 -10.71 -10.25 -5.48
N TRP A 389 -10.76 -11.40 -6.15
CA TRP A 389 -11.99 -12.16 -6.37
C TRP A 389 -11.67 -13.66 -6.40
N ASP A 390 -12.48 -14.48 -5.73
CA ASP A 390 -12.22 -15.92 -5.63
C ASP A 390 -10.82 -16.25 -5.07
N ALA A 391 -10.38 -15.49 -4.08
CA ALA A 391 -9.08 -15.64 -3.41
C ALA A 391 -7.86 -15.56 -4.35
N VAL A 392 -7.95 -14.79 -5.43
CA VAL A 392 -6.83 -14.40 -6.30
C VAL A 392 -6.90 -12.91 -6.60
N TYR A 393 -5.76 -12.25 -6.60
CA TYR A 393 -5.67 -10.86 -7.05
C TYR A 393 -5.42 -10.83 -8.55
N GLN A 394 -6.37 -10.28 -9.30
CA GLN A 394 -6.29 -10.17 -10.75
C GLN A 394 -6.26 -8.72 -11.20
N ILE A 395 -5.84 -8.48 -12.44
CA ILE A 395 -5.86 -7.16 -13.07
C ILE A 395 -7.21 -6.98 -13.80
N TYR A 396 -7.79 -5.82 -13.57
CA TYR A 396 -9.02 -5.34 -14.18
C TYR A 396 -8.78 -3.99 -14.83
N LYS A 397 -9.67 -3.57 -15.70
CA LYS A 397 -9.76 -2.20 -16.22
C LYS A 397 -11.18 -1.67 -16.12
N THR A 398 -11.28 -0.36 -16.05
CA THR A 398 -12.52 0.42 -16.23
C THR A 398 -12.19 1.72 -16.93
N ASP A 399 -13.19 2.45 -17.36
CA ASP A 399 -13.01 3.80 -17.90
C ASP A 399 -13.96 4.81 -17.23
N ILE A 400 -13.60 6.09 -17.27
CA ILE A 400 -14.34 7.17 -16.62
C ILE A 400 -15.69 7.48 -17.30
N ILE A 401 -15.95 6.99 -18.52
CA ILE A 401 -17.15 7.25 -19.32
C ILE A 401 -18.17 6.14 -19.11
N ASN A 402 -17.80 4.91 -19.49
CA ASN A 402 -18.71 3.75 -19.47
C ASN A 402 -18.81 3.12 -18.09
N LYS A 403 -17.78 3.27 -17.25
CA LYS A 403 -17.69 2.76 -15.86
C LYS A 403 -17.90 1.24 -15.77
N LYS A 404 -17.64 0.52 -16.88
CA LYS A 404 -17.75 -0.93 -16.93
C LYS A 404 -16.45 -1.57 -16.52
N VAL A 405 -16.49 -2.44 -15.52
CA VAL A 405 -15.32 -3.20 -15.07
C VAL A 405 -15.14 -4.45 -15.92
N GLU A 406 -13.94 -4.65 -16.47
CA GLU A 406 -13.56 -5.80 -17.27
C GLU A 406 -12.31 -6.46 -16.66
N LYS A 407 -12.33 -7.80 -16.54
CA LYS A 407 -11.20 -8.59 -16.08
C LYS A 407 -10.21 -8.83 -17.21
N ILE A 408 -8.90 -8.60 -16.96
CA ILE A 408 -7.83 -8.76 -17.95
C ILE A 408 -7.11 -10.09 -17.77
N THR A 409 -6.76 -10.46 -16.53
CA THR A 409 -5.96 -11.66 -16.22
C THR A 409 -6.79 -12.76 -15.58
N ASN A 410 -6.42 -14.04 -15.79
CA ASN A 410 -7.16 -15.20 -15.26
C ASN A 410 -6.25 -16.27 -14.61
N GLU A 411 -5.00 -15.95 -14.32
CA GLU A 411 -4.02 -16.86 -13.75
C GLU A 411 -4.34 -17.20 -12.29
N ILE A 412 -3.92 -18.39 -11.84
CA ILE A 412 -3.96 -18.76 -10.42
C ILE A 412 -2.72 -18.19 -9.71
N CYS A 413 -2.69 -16.89 -9.58
CA CYS A 413 -1.63 -16.12 -8.91
C CYS A 413 -2.18 -14.81 -8.37
N ASN A 414 -1.36 -14.08 -7.63
CA ASN A 414 -1.68 -12.73 -7.17
C ASN A 414 -0.87 -11.68 -7.94
N PHE A 415 -1.53 -10.80 -8.65
CA PHE A 415 -0.94 -9.55 -9.12
C PHE A 415 -1.00 -8.52 -8.00
N ARG A 416 0.17 -8.13 -7.46
CA ARG A 416 0.30 -7.25 -6.29
C ARG A 416 0.36 -5.77 -6.64
N SER A 417 0.72 -5.47 -7.87
CA SER A 417 0.78 -4.10 -8.40
C SER A 417 0.49 -4.12 -9.89
N VAL A 418 0.12 -2.96 -10.43
CA VAL A 418 -0.05 -2.73 -11.87
C VAL A 418 0.42 -1.33 -12.21
N SER A 419 1.11 -1.19 -13.34
CA SER A 419 1.54 0.08 -13.92
C SER A 419 1.44 0.03 -15.44
N ILE A 420 1.14 1.17 -16.05
CA ILE A 420 1.13 1.28 -17.51
C ILE A 420 2.57 1.34 -18.03
N LEU A 421 2.95 0.40 -18.88
CA LEU A 421 4.27 0.41 -19.53
C LEU A 421 4.20 1.17 -20.86
N ASP A 422 3.24 0.83 -21.70
CA ASP A 422 2.88 1.56 -22.93
C ASP A 422 1.39 1.34 -23.24
N ASP A 423 0.91 1.77 -24.40
CA ASP A 423 -0.51 1.67 -24.78
C ASP A 423 -1.02 0.22 -24.93
N THR A 424 -0.11 -0.74 -25.03
CA THR A 424 -0.39 -2.16 -25.26
C THR A 424 0.13 -3.08 -24.17
N HIS A 425 0.90 -2.57 -23.20
CA HIS A 425 1.49 -3.40 -22.15
C HIS A 425 1.35 -2.81 -20.77
N LEU A 426 1.09 -3.70 -19.79
CA LEU A 426 1.19 -3.38 -18.37
C LEU A 426 2.42 -4.08 -17.77
N LEU A 427 3.01 -3.44 -16.76
CA LEU A 427 4.02 -4.03 -15.90
C LEU A 427 3.39 -4.33 -14.53
N ALA A 428 3.64 -5.53 -14.00
CA ALA A 428 3.07 -5.95 -12.72
C ALA A 428 4.05 -6.81 -11.91
N MET A 429 3.91 -6.83 -10.59
CA MET A 429 4.50 -7.84 -9.73
C MET A 429 3.50 -8.97 -9.51
N SER A 430 3.96 -10.21 -9.61
CA SER A 430 3.10 -11.37 -9.34
C SER A 430 3.81 -12.44 -8.52
N CYS A 431 3.02 -13.14 -7.69
CA CYS A 431 3.45 -14.30 -6.90
C CYS A 431 2.36 -15.37 -6.82
N SER A 432 2.73 -16.55 -6.34
CA SER A 432 1.77 -17.58 -5.93
C SER A 432 2.21 -18.23 -4.62
N MET A 433 1.38 -19.10 -4.04
CA MET A 433 1.72 -19.83 -2.81
C MET A 433 3.04 -20.61 -2.90
N ILE A 434 3.49 -20.90 -4.12
CA ILE A 434 4.70 -21.71 -4.40
C ILE A 434 5.77 -20.95 -5.21
N LYS A 435 5.59 -19.65 -5.41
CA LYS A 435 6.52 -18.81 -6.16
C LYS A 435 6.58 -17.40 -5.57
N PRO A 436 7.79 -16.92 -5.17
CA PRO A 436 7.99 -15.55 -4.74
C PRO A 436 7.64 -14.53 -5.83
N LEU A 437 7.64 -13.25 -5.45
CA LEU A 437 7.40 -12.12 -6.36
C LEU A 437 8.46 -12.04 -7.47
N ASP A 438 7.97 -11.83 -8.68
CA ASP A 438 8.74 -11.49 -9.87
C ASP A 438 8.00 -10.41 -10.68
N LEU A 439 8.69 -9.78 -11.65
CA LEU A 439 8.11 -8.85 -12.61
C LEU A 439 7.50 -9.61 -13.80
N TYR A 440 6.37 -9.10 -14.26
CA TYR A 440 5.63 -9.65 -15.41
C TYR A 440 5.16 -8.52 -16.32
N ILE A 441 5.10 -8.81 -17.62
CA ILE A 441 4.46 -7.97 -18.63
C ILE A 441 3.14 -8.62 -19.04
N ILE A 442 2.09 -7.82 -19.12
CA ILE A 442 0.78 -8.22 -19.61
C ILE A 442 0.54 -7.51 -20.94
N ASP A 443 0.36 -8.27 -22.00
CA ASP A 443 0.01 -7.76 -23.34
C ASP A 443 -1.51 -7.56 -23.42
N LEU A 444 -1.95 -6.32 -23.54
CA LEU A 444 -3.36 -5.92 -23.58
C LEU A 444 -4.05 -6.29 -24.91
N THR A 445 -3.31 -6.67 -25.95
CA THR A 445 -3.88 -7.04 -27.24
C THR A 445 -4.44 -8.46 -27.23
N ASN A 446 -3.88 -9.34 -26.40
CA ASN A 446 -4.24 -10.75 -26.32
C ASN A 446 -4.35 -11.29 -24.89
N ASN A 447 -4.15 -10.43 -23.89
CA ASN A 447 -4.15 -10.74 -22.46
C ASN A 447 -3.11 -11.79 -22.04
N SER A 448 -2.03 -11.96 -22.80
CA SER A 448 -0.97 -12.89 -22.43
C SER A 448 -0.08 -12.30 -21.32
N VAL A 449 0.41 -13.18 -20.44
CA VAL A 449 1.25 -12.83 -19.29
C VAL A 449 2.63 -13.44 -19.49
N LYS A 450 3.66 -12.58 -19.60
CA LYS A 450 5.06 -12.97 -19.75
C LYS A 450 5.85 -12.62 -18.51
N GLN A 451 6.55 -13.59 -17.94
CA GLN A 451 7.51 -13.34 -16.85
C GLN A 451 8.74 -12.59 -17.38
N LEU A 452 9.10 -11.48 -16.70
CA LEU A 452 10.23 -10.63 -17.05
C LEU A 452 11.48 -10.98 -16.24
N THR A 453 11.33 -11.30 -14.93
CA THR A 453 12.43 -11.69 -14.04
C THR A 453 12.18 -13.09 -13.46
N ASP A 454 13.24 -13.77 -13.06
CA ASP A 454 13.20 -15.04 -12.30
C ASP A 454 14.27 -15.00 -11.20
N ILE A 455 13.99 -14.15 -10.18
CA ILE A 455 14.96 -13.73 -9.16
C ILE A 455 15.49 -14.90 -8.33
N ASN A 456 14.65 -15.91 -8.09
CA ASN A 456 14.98 -17.08 -7.29
C ASN A 456 15.16 -18.36 -8.11
N LYS A 457 15.44 -18.26 -9.42
CA LYS A 457 15.60 -19.41 -10.31
C LYS A 457 16.56 -20.44 -9.75
N GLU A 458 17.79 -20.00 -9.46
CA GLU A 458 18.87 -20.88 -8.96
C GLU A 458 18.52 -21.55 -7.63
N ASN A 459 17.82 -20.82 -6.74
CA ASN A 459 17.40 -21.32 -5.43
C ASN A 459 16.27 -22.35 -5.50
N LEU A 460 15.41 -22.27 -6.53
CA LEU A 460 14.16 -23.00 -6.58
C LEU A 460 14.05 -24.02 -7.75
N GLU A 461 14.98 -24.04 -8.70
CA GLU A 461 14.92 -24.95 -9.86
C GLU A 461 14.99 -26.43 -9.49
N ASN A 462 15.76 -26.75 -8.43
CA ASN A 462 15.95 -28.11 -7.92
C ASN A 462 15.05 -28.43 -6.72
N ILE A 463 14.01 -27.62 -6.46
CA ILE A 463 13.07 -27.86 -5.37
C ILE A 463 11.79 -28.46 -5.93
N LEU A 464 11.31 -29.54 -5.28
CA LEU A 464 10.03 -30.19 -5.55
C LEU A 464 8.89 -29.22 -5.21
N ARG A 465 7.95 -29.03 -6.12
CA ARG A 465 6.80 -28.13 -5.93
C ARG A 465 5.59 -28.89 -5.40
N PRO A 466 4.90 -28.39 -4.36
CA PRO A 466 3.62 -28.91 -3.92
C PRO A 466 2.54 -28.64 -4.98
N LYS A 467 1.51 -29.49 -5.03
CA LYS A 467 0.29 -29.23 -5.76
C LYS A 467 -0.61 -28.33 -4.93
N VAL A 468 -1.11 -27.25 -5.52
CA VAL A 468 -2.12 -26.36 -4.92
C VAL A 468 -3.44 -26.59 -5.65
N GLU A 469 -4.51 -26.85 -4.90
CA GLU A 469 -5.83 -27.17 -5.44
C GLU A 469 -6.88 -26.24 -4.83
N LYS A 470 -7.76 -25.68 -5.68
CA LYS A 470 -8.94 -24.93 -5.27
C LYS A 470 -10.09 -25.90 -5.02
N ARG A 471 -10.71 -25.83 -3.84
CA ARG A 471 -11.90 -26.59 -3.48
C ARG A 471 -13.00 -25.70 -2.99
N MET A 472 -14.25 -26.09 -3.27
CA MET A 472 -15.44 -25.48 -2.68
C MET A 472 -15.98 -26.43 -1.61
N VAL A 473 -16.21 -25.90 -0.41
CA VAL A 473 -16.69 -26.63 0.76
C VAL A 473 -18.01 -26.04 1.21
N GLU A 474 -18.97 -26.91 1.52
CA GLU A 474 -20.24 -26.48 2.06
C GLU A 474 -20.08 -26.11 3.54
N THR A 475 -20.50 -24.89 3.91
CA THR A 475 -20.49 -24.41 5.28
C THR A 475 -21.66 -25.02 6.08
N PHE A 476 -21.65 -24.80 7.40
CA PHE A 476 -22.71 -25.30 8.31
C PHE A 476 -24.11 -24.81 7.94
N ASP A 477 -24.23 -23.68 7.26
CA ASP A 477 -25.48 -23.06 6.79
C ASP A 477 -25.68 -23.18 5.26
N LYS A 478 -25.00 -24.14 4.63
CA LYS A 478 -25.12 -24.53 3.22
C LYS A 478 -24.66 -23.46 2.22
N LYS A 479 -23.85 -22.50 2.64
CA LYS A 479 -23.13 -21.62 1.74
C LYS A 479 -21.90 -22.33 1.17
N SER A 480 -21.29 -21.76 0.12
CA SER A 480 -20.11 -22.34 -0.53
C SER A 480 -18.88 -21.53 -0.15
N MET A 481 -17.91 -22.15 0.49
CA MET A 481 -16.66 -21.55 0.96
C MET A 481 -15.48 -22.05 0.12
N LEU A 482 -14.67 -21.15 -0.41
CA LEU A 482 -13.43 -21.51 -1.11
C LEU A 482 -12.35 -21.91 -0.10
N CYS A 483 -11.71 -23.05 -0.38
CA CYS A 483 -10.58 -23.55 0.38
C CYS A 483 -9.41 -23.88 -0.56
N TRP A 484 -8.21 -23.43 -0.22
CA TRP A 484 -6.99 -23.92 -0.84
C TRP A 484 -6.50 -25.16 -0.10
N VAL A 485 -6.16 -26.21 -0.88
CA VAL A 485 -5.53 -27.43 -0.35
C VAL A 485 -4.15 -27.56 -0.98
N ILE A 486 -3.13 -27.59 -0.14
CA ILE A 486 -1.73 -27.70 -0.57
C ILE A 486 -1.21 -29.07 -0.15
N TYR A 487 -0.86 -29.88 -1.12
CA TYR A 487 -0.40 -31.25 -0.92
C TYR A 487 1.11 -31.33 -0.82
N PRO A 488 1.66 -32.27 -0.03
CA PRO A 488 3.09 -32.55 -0.03
C PRO A 488 3.64 -32.77 -1.44
N PRO A 489 4.88 -32.38 -1.74
CA PRO A 489 5.56 -32.86 -2.92
C PRO A 489 5.52 -34.40 -2.97
N ASN A 490 5.31 -34.98 -4.15
CA ASN A 490 5.16 -36.45 -4.32
C ASN A 490 3.99 -37.06 -3.53
N PHE A 491 2.89 -36.33 -3.37
CA PHE A 491 1.67 -36.80 -2.72
C PHE A 491 1.16 -38.11 -3.34
N ASP A 492 0.95 -39.13 -2.48
CA ASP A 492 0.39 -40.42 -2.83
C ASP A 492 -1.01 -40.55 -2.19
N PRO A 493 -2.10 -40.63 -2.99
CA PRO A 493 -3.46 -40.71 -2.48
C PRO A 493 -3.75 -42.00 -1.65
N ASN A 494 -2.86 -42.99 -1.72
CA ASN A 494 -2.99 -44.24 -0.94
C ASN A 494 -2.33 -44.14 0.46
N LYS A 495 -1.67 -43.03 0.76
CA LYS A 495 -1.02 -42.80 2.05
C LYS A 495 -1.82 -41.82 2.90
N LYS A 496 -1.70 -41.94 4.21
CA LYS A 496 -2.25 -40.98 5.17
C LYS A 496 -1.20 -39.91 5.49
N TYR A 497 -1.65 -38.67 5.56
CA TYR A 497 -0.81 -37.51 5.88
C TYR A 497 -1.39 -36.73 7.05
N PRO A 498 -0.55 -36.15 7.93
CA PRO A 498 -1.02 -35.17 8.87
C PRO A 498 -1.54 -33.93 8.14
N ALA A 499 -2.58 -33.29 8.70
CA ALA A 499 -3.15 -32.08 8.12
C ALA A 499 -2.97 -30.87 9.06
N LEU A 500 -2.73 -29.70 8.47
CA LEU A 500 -2.71 -28.41 9.15
C LEU A 500 -3.87 -27.56 8.65
N LEU A 501 -4.73 -27.11 9.56
CA LEU A 501 -5.74 -26.11 9.28
C LEU A 501 -5.16 -24.72 9.51
N TYR A 502 -5.10 -23.89 8.46
CA TYR A 502 -4.68 -22.51 8.55
C TYR A 502 -5.87 -21.61 8.90
N CYS A 503 -5.86 -21.08 10.13
CA CYS A 503 -6.89 -20.15 10.58
C CYS A 503 -6.46 -18.71 10.35
N GLN A 504 -6.95 -18.11 9.27
CA GLN A 504 -6.66 -16.72 8.94
C GLN A 504 -7.26 -15.79 10.00
N GLY A 505 -6.41 -14.93 10.57
CA GLY A 505 -6.80 -13.84 11.45
C GLY A 505 -6.94 -12.52 10.69
N GLY A 506 -7.01 -11.45 11.43
CA GLY A 506 -6.80 -10.16 10.86
C GLY A 506 -7.88 -9.09 10.88
N PRO A 507 -9.20 -9.29 10.83
CA PRO A 507 -10.02 -10.39 10.33
C PRO A 507 -10.21 -10.43 8.81
N GLN A 508 -9.82 -9.37 8.06
CA GLN A 508 -10.22 -9.10 6.67
C GLN A 508 -9.12 -9.31 5.62
N SER A 509 -8.22 -10.25 5.78
CA SER A 509 -7.24 -10.59 4.75
C SER A 509 -7.60 -11.91 4.06
N SER A 510 -7.81 -11.89 2.74
CA SER A 510 -8.08 -13.08 1.94
C SER A 510 -6.92 -14.09 2.01
N VAL A 511 -7.25 -15.37 2.18
CA VAL A 511 -6.28 -16.46 1.96
C VAL A 511 -6.14 -16.65 0.45
N SER A 512 -5.31 -15.83 -0.14
CA SER A 512 -5.06 -15.76 -1.58
C SER A 512 -3.76 -16.46 -1.98
N GLN A 513 -3.33 -16.32 -3.23
CA GLN A 513 -2.08 -16.88 -3.75
C GLN A 513 -0.85 -16.07 -3.29
N PHE A 514 -0.75 -15.72 -2.00
CA PHE A 514 0.40 -14.99 -1.45
C PHE A 514 1.61 -15.92 -1.17
N PHE A 515 2.81 -15.39 -1.33
CA PHE A 515 4.04 -16.03 -0.85
C PHE A 515 4.50 -15.31 0.42
N SER A 516 4.56 -16.02 1.52
CA SER A 516 4.97 -15.47 2.82
C SER A 516 6.17 -16.23 3.39
N ALA A 517 7.17 -15.53 3.88
CA ALA A 517 8.26 -16.15 4.64
C ALA A 517 7.82 -16.58 6.05
N ARG A 518 6.80 -15.93 6.62
CA ARG A 518 6.28 -16.20 7.97
C ARG A 518 5.29 -17.38 7.99
N TRP A 519 4.31 -17.39 7.07
CA TRP A 519 3.29 -18.42 6.94
C TRP A 519 3.41 -19.05 5.55
N ASN A 520 4.43 -19.91 5.38
CA ASN A 520 4.76 -20.48 4.09
C ASN A 520 4.13 -21.85 3.90
N PHE A 521 3.07 -21.92 3.09
CA PHE A 521 2.37 -23.18 2.82
C PHE A 521 3.22 -24.17 2.02
N PHE A 522 4.12 -23.66 1.18
CA PHE A 522 5.07 -24.49 0.45
C PHE A 522 6.01 -25.25 1.42
N LEU A 523 6.58 -24.56 2.41
CA LEU A 523 7.43 -25.16 3.43
C LEU A 523 6.66 -26.18 4.27
N MET A 524 5.45 -25.83 4.74
CA MET A 524 4.60 -26.74 5.52
C MET A 524 4.30 -28.03 4.74
N ALA A 525 3.97 -27.91 3.45
CA ALA A 525 3.74 -29.05 2.58
C ALA A 525 5.02 -29.86 2.32
N SER A 526 6.18 -29.23 2.20
CA SER A 526 7.47 -29.90 2.07
C SER A 526 7.84 -30.73 3.30
N HIS A 527 7.31 -30.36 4.47
CA HIS A 527 7.44 -31.17 5.70
C HIS A 527 6.39 -32.30 5.83
N GLY A 528 5.70 -32.63 4.75
CA GLY A 528 4.78 -33.78 4.69
C GLY A 528 3.36 -33.50 5.19
N TYR A 529 2.97 -32.24 5.39
CA TYR A 529 1.61 -31.86 5.79
C TYR A 529 0.73 -31.57 4.57
N ILE A 530 -0.54 -31.98 4.63
CA ILE A 530 -1.58 -31.39 3.81
C ILE A 530 -2.02 -30.09 4.49
N VAL A 531 -1.84 -28.94 3.82
CA VAL A 531 -2.28 -27.66 4.36
C VAL A 531 -3.66 -27.33 3.81
N ILE A 532 -4.59 -27.05 4.71
CA ILE A 532 -5.99 -26.70 4.43
C ILE A 532 -6.16 -25.23 4.82
N ALA A 533 -6.46 -24.37 3.85
CA ALA A 533 -6.48 -22.93 4.04
C ALA A 533 -7.80 -22.31 3.52
N PRO A 534 -8.87 -22.33 4.37
CA PRO A 534 -10.20 -21.87 4.00
C PRO A 534 -10.32 -20.35 3.99
N ASN A 535 -11.16 -19.83 3.08
CA ASN A 535 -11.61 -18.44 3.04
C ASN A 535 -12.98 -18.34 3.73
N ARG A 536 -12.97 -18.44 5.06
CA ARG A 536 -14.17 -18.30 5.88
C ARG A 536 -14.83 -16.94 5.68
N ARG A 537 -16.11 -16.80 6.07
CA ARG A 537 -16.77 -15.49 6.04
C ARG A 537 -16.00 -14.43 6.82
N GLY A 538 -16.14 -13.17 6.39
CA GLY A 538 -15.35 -12.03 6.88
C GLY A 538 -14.04 -11.82 6.13
N LEU A 539 -13.68 -12.68 5.15
CA LEU A 539 -12.54 -12.46 4.27
C LEU A 539 -12.99 -11.85 2.93
N PRO A 540 -12.23 -10.86 2.37
CA PRO A 540 -12.60 -10.20 1.12
C PRO A 540 -12.43 -11.09 -0.11
N GLY A 541 -13.11 -10.70 -1.21
CA GLY A 541 -13.04 -11.39 -2.49
C GLY A 541 -14.20 -12.35 -2.75
N PHE A 542 -15.28 -12.24 -1.98
CA PHE A 542 -16.49 -13.06 -2.09
C PHE A 542 -17.77 -12.23 -1.95
N GLY A 543 -17.68 -10.92 -2.19
CA GLY A 543 -18.76 -9.96 -2.03
C GLY A 543 -18.87 -9.36 -0.63
N ARG A 544 -19.58 -8.23 -0.54
CA ARG A 544 -19.78 -7.47 0.71
C ARG A 544 -20.54 -8.30 1.75
N GLU A 545 -21.56 -9.05 1.35
CA GLU A 545 -22.37 -9.87 2.27
C GLU A 545 -21.47 -10.86 3.02
N TRP A 546 -20.65 -11.62 2.30
CA TRP A 546 -19.70 -12.58 2.90
C TRP A 546 -18.73 -11.91 3.87
N LEU A 547 -18.25 -10.73 3.50
CA LEU A 547 -17.31 -9.94 4.29
C LEU A 547 -17.93 -9.44 5.60
N GLU A 548 -19.17 -8.93 5.54
CA GLU A 548 -19.83 -8.27 6.67
C GLU A 548 -20.54 -9.24 7.64
N GLU A 549 -20.76 -10.50 7.25
CA GLU A 549 -21.48 -11.49 8.08
C GLU A 549 -20.84 -11.76 9.44
N ILE A 550 -19.56 -11.44 9.64
CA ILE A 550 -18.90 -11.58 10.93
C ILE A 550 -19.09 -10.39 11.86
N SER A 551 -19.65 -9.27 11.38
CA SER A 551 -19.83 -8.06 12.18
C SER A 551 -20.80 -8.31 13.32
N GLY A 552 -20.30 -8.23 14.57
CA GLY A 552 -21.05 -8.55 15.78
C GLY A 552 -21.13 -10.03 16.17
N ASP A 553 -20.65 -10.95 15.31
CA ASP A 553 -20.62 -12.40 15.58
C ASP A 553 -19.33 -13.08 15.08
N TYR A 554 -18.20 -12.42 15.25
CA TYR A 554 -16.91 -12.89 14.73
C TYR A 554 -16.55 -14.30 15.19
N TYR A 555 -16.68 -14.55 16.49
CA TYR A 555 -16.26 -15.83 17.08
C TYR A 555 -17.09 -17.03 16.58
N ASN A 556 -18.41 -16.91 16.59
CA ASN A 556 -19.31 -18.02 16.33
C ASN A 556 -19.30 -18.43 14.84
N CYS A 557 -19.48 -17.46 13.93
CA CYS A 557 -19.52 -17.74 12.50
C CYS A 557 -18.19 -18.27 11.97
N CYS A 558 -17.06 -17.64 12.32
CA CYS A 558 -15.75 -18.08 11.86
C CYS A 558 -15.39 -19.48 12.33
N MET A 559 -15.69 -19.81 13.60
CA MET A 559 -15.42 -21.16 14.14
C MET A 559 -16.23 -22.22 13.41
N LYS A 560 -17.51 -21.97 13.12
CA LYS A 560 -18.36 -22.92 12.40
C LYS A 560 -17.88 -23.17 10.97
N ASP A 561 -17.40 -22.13 10.28
CA ASP A 561 -16.81 -22.28 8.94
C ASP A 561 -15.55 -23.16 9.00
N TYR A 562 -14.64 -22.92 9.94
CA TYR A 562 -13.46 -23.77 10.12
C TYR A 562 -13.81 -25.22 10.46
N LEU A 563 -14.84 -25.45 11.31
CA LEU A 563 -15.30 -26.79 11.66
C LEU A 563 -15.96 -27.50 10.48
N SER A 564 -16.61 -26.79 9.57
CA SER A 564 -17.18 -27.36 8.35
C SER A 564 -16.11 -28.04 7.50
N GLU A 565 -14.91 -27.44 7.39
CA GLU A 565 -13.74 -28.05 6.75
C GLU A 565 -13.25 -29.32 7.45
N MET A 566 -13.23 -29.33 8.77
CA MET A 566 -12.77 -30.48 9.56
C MET A 566 -13.65 -31.74 9.39
N ILE A 567 -14.91 -31.58 8.99
CA ILE A 567 -15.85 -32.68 8.78
C ILE A 567 -15.66 -33.35 7.39
N TYR A 568 -15.24 -32.56 6.39
CA TYR A 568 -15.03 -33.01 5.02
C TYR A 568 -13.77 -33.87 4.75
N PRO A 569 -12.65 -33.77 5.51
CA PRO A 569 -11.49 -34.64 5.31
C PRO A 569 -11.80 -36.15 5.39
N LYS A 570 -12.88 -36.54 6.06
CA LYS A 570 -13.31 -37.96 6.08
C LYS A 570 -13.69 -38.54 4.72
N LYS A 571 -13.84 -37.67 3.67
CA LYS A 571 -14.07 -38.11 2.28
C LYS A 571 -12.80 -38.02 1.41
N ILE A 572 -11.71 -37.45 1.94
CA ILE A 572 -10.45 -37.21 1.23
C ILE A 572 -9.34 -38.15 1.73
N MET A 573 -9.51 -38.71 2.94
CA MET A 573 -8.66 -39.76 3.50
C MET A 573 -9.28 -41.16 3.19
#